data_c1bba02e13298df19666672002c19e2d
#
_entry.id   c1bba02e13298df19666672002c19e2d
#
_cell.length_a   1.000
_cell.length_b   1.000
_cell.length_c   1.000
_cell.angle_alpha   90.00
_cell.angle_beta   90.00
_cell.angle_gamma   90.00
#
_symmetry.space_group_name_H-M   'P 1'
#
loop_
_entity.id
_entity.type
_entity.pdbx_description
1 polymer ?
#
loop_
_entity_poly.entity_id
_entity_poly.type
_entity_poly.pdbx_seq_one_letter_code
_entity_poly.pdbx_strand_id
1 'polypeptide(L)'
;MAALSPLAAELRAAAPERFLTCLFAPAPVREAMMALAAFEAATGKATLATQALAGLGRLAFWRDAIAGAGDGRTLSHPVADALRQAIAAHRLPASLFATHLAAREAMLAEGAFPDLAALRLHARDIAAPLLALSCQVLGAPVPPQADEAGQVLGLAGLLRTAIALARAGRLALPADACSAAGFGVQSLAEGRNGEAVARVVESVADAARVRVSVPRAALPAFLPLVPARSVLGVLARRGFDPAAAALWQVGTGTRLAVLWAAATGRL
;
A
#
# COMPACT_ATOMS: atom_id res chain seq x y z
N MET A 1 -10.47 29.28 -1.84
CA MET A 1 -9.75 28.01 -1.66
C MET A 1 -8.65 27.93 -2.70
N ALA A 2 -7.40 27.74 -2.31
CA ALA A 2 -6.32 27.50 -3.28
C ALA A 2 -6.60 26.23 -4.07
N ALA A 3 -6.33 26.24 -5.39
CA ALA A 3 -6.43 25.07 -6.23
C ALA A 3 -5.42 23.99 -5.76
N LEU A 4 -5.82 22.72 -5.81
CA LEU A 4 -4.88 21.62 -5.55
C LEU A 4 -3.81 21.57 -6.63
N SER A 5 -2.57 21.21 -6.27
CA SER A 5 -1.56 20.89 -7.28
C SER A 5 -2.01 19.68 -8.12
N PRO A 6 -1.51 19.52 -9.37
CA PRO A 6 -1.84 18.37 -10.21
C PRO A 6 -1.57 17.03 -9.49
N LEU A 7 -0.43 16.92 -8.77
CA LEU A 7 -0.10 15.77 -7.94
C LEU A 7 -1.16 15.50 -6.85
N ALA A 8 -1.55 16.55 -6.12
CA ALA A 8 -2.53 16.43 -5.04
C ALA A 8 -3.91 16.02 -5.56
N ALA A 9 -4.31 16.55 -6.72
CA ALA A 9 -5.56 16.18 -7.39
C ALA A 9 -5.55 14.71 -7.83
N GLU A 10 -4.46 14.25 -8.44
CA GLU A 10 -4.28 12.86 -8.87
C GLU A 10 -4.29 11.90 -7.67
N LEU A 11 -3.52 12.19 -6.61
CA LEU A 11 -3.50 11.36 -5.39
C LEU A 11 -4.89 11.30 -4.75
N ARG A 12 -5.60 12.44 -4.66
CA ARG A 12 -6.95 12.48 -4.08
C ARG A 12 -7.94 11.61 -4.87
N ALA A 13 -7.80 11.56 -6.18
CA ALA A 13 -8.65 10.74 -7.04
C ALA A 13 -8.28 9.24 -6.93
N ALA A 14 -6.98 8.92 -6.91
CA ALA A 14 -6.49 7.54 -6.90
C ALA A 14 -6.57 6.87 -5.52
N ALA A 15 -6.24 7.61 -4.45
CA ALA A 15 -6.15 7.09 -3.08
C ALA A 15 -6.54 8.18 -2.05
N PRO A 16 -7.84 8.46 -1.88
CA PRO A 16 -8.32 9.56 -1.03
C PRO A 16 -7.92 9.44 0.45
N GLU A 17 -7.79 8.21 0.97
CA GLU A 17 -7.29 7.96 2.32
C GLU A 17 -5.80 8.31 2.46
N ARG A 18 -4.99 8.05 1.43
CA ARG A 18 -3.56 8.42 1.42
C ARG A 18 -3.40 9.92 1.30
N PHE A 19 -4.21 10.56 0.45
CA PHE A 19 -4.27 12.02 0.38
C PHE A 19 -4.58 12.63 1.75
N LEU A 20 -5.61 12.13 2.45
CA LEU A 20 -6.00 12.60 3.77
C LEU A 20 -4.84 12.51 4.78
N THR A 21 -4.13 11.36 4.83
CA THR A 21 -3.01 11.18 5.77
C THR A 21 -1.83 12.10 5.46
N CYS A 22 -1.55 12.41 4.18
CA CYS A 22 -0.51 13.34 3.78
C CYS A 22 -0.77 14.80 4.24
N LEU A 23 -2.04 15.19 4.47
CA LEU A 23 -2.36 16.54 4.92
C LEU A 23 -1.79 16.86 6.32
N PHE A 24 -1.47 15.85 7.12
CA PHE A 24 -0.88 15.99 8.45
C PHE A 24 0.65 16.09 8.43
N ALA A 25 1.28 15.92 7.28
CA ALA A 25 2.71 16.20 7.14
C ALA A 25 2.98 17.71 7.22
N PRO A 26 4.14 18.12 7.78
CA PRO A 26 4.57 19.51 7.76
C PRO A 26 4.54 20.10 6.35
N ALA A 27 4.11 21.36 6.22
CA ALA A 27 3.92 22.01 4.93
C ALA A 27 5.15 21.91 3.98
N PRO A 28 6.39 22.09 4.44
CA PRO A 28 7.57 22.05 3.57
C PRO A 28 7.82 20.69 2.90
N VAL A 29 7.38 19.58 3.52
CA VAL A 29 7.63 18.21 3.04
C VAL A 29 6.37 17.50 2.54
N ARG A 30 5.22 18.17 2.60
CA ARG A 30 3.92 17.57 2.26
C ARG A 30 3.84 17.10 0.81
N GLU A 31 4.38 17.88 -0.11
CA GLU A 31 4.40 17.53 -1.54
C GLU A 31 5.24 16.26 -1.79
N ALA A 32 6.40 16.12 -1.13
CA ALA A 32 7.22 14.92 -1.20
C ALA A 32 6.50 13.68 -0.61
N MET A 33 5.77 13.85 0.50
CA MET A 33 4.94 12.79 1.06
C MET A 33 3.81 12.38 0.11
N MET A 34 3.18 13.34 -0.57
CA MET A 34 2.16 13.06 -1.60
C MET A 34 2.76 12.35 -2.81
N ALA A 35 3.98 12.69 -3.23
CA ALA A 35 4.67 12.03 -4.32
C ALA A 35 4.94 10.55 -4.01
N LEU A 36 5.41 10.21 -2.80
CA LEU A 36 5.58 8.83 -2.36
C LEU A 36 4.25 8.07 -2.31
N ALA A 37 3.19 8.69 -1.79
CA ALA A 37 1.87 8.08 -1.73
C ALA A 37 1.25 7.85 -3.12
N ALA A 38 1.44 8.77 -4.06
CA ALA A 38 0.97 8.65 -5.43
C ALA A 38 1.76 7.57 -6.20
N PHE A 39 3.06 7.49 -5.99
CA PHE A 39 3.91 6.41 -6.51
C PHE A 39 3.42 5.04 -6.00
N GLU A 40 3.14 4.89 -4.70
CA GLU A 40 2.57 3.67 -4.13
C GLU A 40 1.24 3.28 -4.80
N ALA A 41 0.34 4.23 -4.97
CA ALA A 41 -0.95 4.00 -5.61
C ALA A 41 -0.78 3.58 -7.09
N ALA A 42 0.13 4.22 -7.83
CA ALA A 42 0.40 3.92 -9.23
C ALA A 42 1.02 2.53 -9.42
N THR A 43 2.01 2.15 -8.59
CA THR A 43 2.63 0.83 -8.62
C THR A 43 1.67 -0.26 -8.15
N GLY A 44 0.81 0.02 -7.17
CA GLY A 44 -0.28 -0.87 -6.77
C GLY A 44 -1.27 -1.11 -7.90
N LYS A 45 -1.66 -0.07 -8.64
CA LYS A 45 -2.53 -0.19 -9.81
C LYS A 45 -1.88 -1.01 -10.94
N ALA A 46 -0.55 -0.94 -11.10
CA ALA A 46 0.17 -1.75 -12.10
C ALA A 46 -0.02 -3.25 -11.86
N THR A 47 -0.07 -3.69 -10.60
CA THR A 47 -0.29 -5.11 -10.25
C THR A 47 -1.70 -5.61 -10.54
N LEU A 48 -2.67 -4.75 -10.81
CA LEU A 48 -4.04 -5.12 -11.19
C LEU A 48 -4.21 -5.27 -12.71
N ALA A 49 -3.15 -5.09 -13.50
CA ALA A 49 -3.22 -5.28 -14.96
C ALA A 49 -3.53 -6.74 -15.29
N THR A 50 -4.52 -7.00 -16.13
CA THR A 50 -4.90 -8.36 -16.56
C THR A 50 -3.75 -9.04 -17.29
N GLN A 51 -3.03 -8.30 -18.14
CA GLN A 51 -1.81 -8.78 -18.81
C GLN A 51 -0.59 -8.43 -17.97
N ALA A 52 0.15 -9.45 -17.51
CA ALA A 52 1.36 -9.26 -16.68
C ALA A 52 2.38 -8.33 -17.36
N LEU A 53 2.61 -8.50 -18.67
CA LEU A 53 3.55 -7.69 -19.43
C LEU A 53 3.20 -6.18 -19.40
N ALA A 54 1.91 -5.83 -19.47
CA ALA A 54 1.48 -4.44 -19.34
C ALA A 54 1.74 -3.88 -17.92
N GLY A 55 1.58 -4.70 -16.88
CA GLY A 55 1.96 -4.36 -15.51
C GLY A 55 3.46 -4.14 -15.37
N LEU A 56 4.26 -5.06 -15.88
CA LEU A 56 5.74 -4.96 -15.87
C LEU A 56 6.22 -3.71 -16.60
N GLY A 57 5.66 -3.39 -17.77
CA GLY A 57 6.00 -2.15 -18.51
C GLY A 57 5.72 -0.89 -17.68
N ARG A 58 4.63 -0.86 -16.90
CA ARG A 58 4.33 0.27 -16.00
C ARG A 58 5.33 0.35 -14.83
N LEU A 59 5.77 -0.79 -14.29
CA LEU A 59 6.78 -0.81 -13.23
C LEU A 59 8.17 -0.43 -13.77
N ALA A 60 8.52 -0.83 -15.00
CA ALA A 60 9.75 -0.41 -15.68
C ALA A 60 9.81 1.11 -15.84
N PHE A 61 8.71 1.75 -16.25
CA PHE A 61 8.64 3.22 -16.29
C PHE A 61 9.02 3.87 -14.95
N TRP A 62 8.53 3.33 -13.83
CA TRP A 62 8.88 3.85 -12.50
C TRP A 62 10.34 3.61 -12.15
N ARG A 63 10.91 2.46 -12.55
CA ARG A 63 12.35 2.18 -12.37
C ARG A 63 13.20 3.21 -13.11
N ASP A 64 12.86 3.50 -14.37
CA ASP A 64 13.58 4.48 -15.19
C ASP A 64 13.42 5.90 -14.62
N ALA A 65 12.22 6.26 -14.16
CA ALA A 65 11.97 7.55 -13.52
C ALA A 65 12.82 7.74 -12.27
N ILE A 66 13.00 6.71 -11.43
CA ILE A 66 13.82 6.75 -10.22
C ILE A 66 15.31 6.80 -10.58
N ALA A 67 15.76 5.99 -11.54
CA ALA A 67 17.16 5.97 -11.97
C ALA A 67 17.61 7.32 -12.56
N GLY A 68 16.73 8.00 -13.28
CA GLY A 68 16.99 9.33 -13.85
C GLY A 68 16.75 10.50 -12.88
N ALA A 69 16.47 10.24 -11.60
CA ALA A 69 16.28 11.32 -10.63
C ALA A 69 17.58 12.14 -10.48
N GLY A 70 17.50 13.43 -10.75
CA GLY A 70 18.66 14.32 -10.70
C GLY A 70 19.27 14.67 -12.08
N ASP A 71 18.83 14.07 -13.18
CA ASP A 71 19.30 14.40 -14.54
C ASP A 71 18.70 15.71 -15.13
N GLY A 72 17.81 16.38 -14.35
CA GLY A 72 17.17 17.65 -14.73
C GLY A 72 16.08 17.54 -15.78
N ARG A 73 15.78 16.33 -16.32
CA ARG A 73 14.73 16.12 -17.32
C ARG A 73 13.36 16.03 -16.67
N THR A 74 12.33 16.55 -17.34
CA THR A 74 10.92 16.34 -16.98
C THR A 74 10.35 15.20 -17.82
N LEU A 75 9.48 14.38 -17.19
CA LEU A 75 8.84 13.25 -17.86
C LEU A 75 7.43 13.58 -18.34
N SER A 76 6.96 14.81 -18.14
CA SER A 76 5.58 15.25 -18.42
C SER A 76 4.53 14.37 -17.72
N HIS A 77 4.90 13.83 -16.55
CA HIS A 77 4.05 12.99 -15.71
C HIS A 77 4.09 13.54 -14.28
N PRO A 78 3.01 14.17 -13.80
CA PRO A 78 3.01 14.94 -12.56
C PRO A 78 3.56 14.18 -11.34
N VAL A 79 3.19 12.90 -11.20
CA VAL A 79 3.67 12.06 -10.09
C VAL A 79 5.16 11.73 -10.25
N ALA A 80 5.61 11.38 -11.46
CA ALA A 80 7.00 11.02 -11.69
C ALA A 80 7.93 12.21 -11.51
N ASP A 81 7.54 13.39 -12.00
CA ASP A 81 8.33 14.61 -11.84
C ASP A 81 8.41 15.04 -10.37
N ALA A 82 7.30 14.96 -9.62
CA ALA A 82 7.29 15.23 -8.19
C ALA A 82 8.11 14.20 -7.39
N LEU A 83 8.05 12.92 -7.76
CA LEU A 83 8.84 11.86 -7.14
C LEU A 83 10.35 12.10 -7.35
N ARG A 84 10.78 12.44 -8.56
CA ARG A 84 12.18 12.76 -8.87
C ARG A 84 12.69 13.95 -8.09
N GLN A 85 11.86 15.00 -7.96
CA GLN A 85 12.18 16.16 -7.11
C GLN A 85 12.34 15.74 -5.64
N ALA A 86 11.42 14.91 -5.12
CA ALA A 86 11.52 14.40 -3.75
C ALA A 86 12.78 13.56 -3.54
N ILE A 87 13.14 12.68 -4.49
CA ILE A 87 14.37 11.87 -4.43
C ILE A 87 15.60 12.77 -4.35
N ALA A 88 15.70 13.76 -5.23
CA ALA A 88 16.85 14.68 -5.25
C ALA A 88 16.91 15.55 -3.98
N ALA A 89 15.80 16.16 -3.58
CA ALA A 89 15.74 17.08 -2.44
C ALA A 89 16.04 16.38 -1.10
N HIS A 90 15.54 15.15 -0.92
CA HIS A 90 15.68 14.39 0.32
C HIS A 90 16.74 13.29 0.26
N ARG A 91 17.47 13.15 -0.87
CA ARG A 91 18.51 12.12 -1.08
C ARG A 91 17.97 10.71 -0.80
N LEU A 92 16.77 10.42 -1.30
CA LEU A 92 16.10 9.15 -1.02
C LEU A 92 16.85 7.98 -1.67
N PRO A 93 17.15 6.89 -0.93
CA PRO A 93 17.97 5.79 -1.46
C PRO A 93 17.20 4.95 -2.48
N ALA A 94 17.80 4.75 -3.65
CA ALA A 94 17.21 3.97 -4.74
C ALA A 94 16.94 2.50 -4.35
N SER A 95 17.70 1.95 -3.39
CA SER A 95 17.55 0.58 -2.90
C SER A 95 16.17 0.31 -2.29
N LEU A 96 15.60 1.26 -1.55
CA LEU A 96 14.27 1.12 -0.97
C LEU A 96 13.17 1.09 -2.05
N PHE A 97 13.31 1.91 -3.09
CA PHE A 97 12.41 1.85 -4.24
C PHE A 97 12.56 0.53 -5.00
N ALA A 98 13.81 0.03 -5.15
CA ALA A 98 14.07 -1.24 -5.82
C ALA A 98 13.40 -2.41 -5.08
N THR A 99 13.49 -2.47 -3.74
CA THR A 99 12.78 -3.47 -2.92
C THR A 99 11.26 -3.42 -3.15
N HIS A 100 10.67 -2.22 -3.10
CA HIS A 100 9.24 -2.05 -3.36
C HIS A 100 8.84 -2.51 -4.77
N LEU A 101 9.59 -2.09 -5.80
CA LEU A 101 9.29 -2.46 -7.19
C LEU A 101 9.46 -3.97 -7.43
N ALA A 102 10.51 -4.59 -6.87
CA ALA A 102 10.71 -6.04 -6.95
C ALA A 102 9.54 -6.81 -6.33
N ALA A 103 9.04 -6.36 -5.18
CA ALA A 103 7.84 -6.96 -4.58
C ALA A 103 6.60 -6.78 -5.48
N ARG A 104 6.41 -5.61 -6.11
CA ARG A 104 5.31 -5.39 -7.08
C ARG A 104 5.45 -6.27 -8.32
N GLU A 105 6.67 -6.50 -8.81
CA GLU A 105 6.93 -7.40 -9.94
C GLU A 105 6.67 -8.86 -9.59
N ALA A 106 7.07 -9.30 -8.39
CA ALA A 106 6.77 -10.64 -7.89
C ALA A 106 5.25 -10.93 -7.87
N MET A 107 4.42 -9.91 -7.60
CA MET A 107 2.96 -10.04 -7.68
C MET A 107 2.43 -10.26 -9.11
N LEU A 108 3.18 -9.84 -10.13
CA LEU A 108 2.83 -10.05 -11.54
C LEU A 108 3.27 -11.39 -12.08
N ALA A 109 4.22 -12.06 -11.40
CA ALA A 109 4.66 -13.40 -11.78
C ALA A 109 3.54 -14.43 -11.58
N GLU A 110 3.57 -15.50 -12.37
CA GLU A 110 2.71 -16.65 -12.16
C GLU A 110 3.12 -17.37 -10.87
N GLY A 111 2.17 -17.54 -9.97
CA GLY A 111 2.38 -18.25 -8.72
C GLY A 111 1.76 -17.53 -7.53
N ALA A 112 1.35 -18.32 -6.56
CA ALA A 112 0.84 -17.85 -5.29
C ALA A 112 1.97 -17.84 -4.26
N PHE A 113 1.78 -17.09 -3.19
CA PHE A 113 2.65 -17.19 -2.02
C PHE A 113 2.49 -18.58 -1.40
N PRO A 114 3.58 -19.36 -1.18
CA PRO A 114 3.47 -20.73 -0.73
C PRO A 114 2.72 -20.85 0.61
N ASP A 115 2.99 -19.92 1.53
CA ASP A 115 2.44 -19.91 2.88
C ASP A 115 2.23 -18.46 3.40
N LEU A 116 1.73 -18.37 4.63
CA LEU A 116 1.50 -17.10 5.31
C LEU A 116 2.81 -16.35 5.61
N ALA A 117 3.93 -17.04 5.84
CA ALA A 117 5.21 -16.40 6.12
C ALA A 117 5.74 -15.68 4.88
N ALA A 118 5.67 -16.32 3.71
CA ALA A 118 6.03 -15.72 2.42
C ALA A 118 5.12 -14.51 2.10
N LEU A 119 3.80 -14.63 2.35
CA LEU A 119 2.86 -13.51 2.17
C LEU A 119 3.18 -12.33 3.08
N ARG A 120 3.53 -12.57 4.35
CA ARG A 120 3.93 -11.52 5.30
C ARG A 120 5.21 -10.81 4.87
N LEU A 121 6.20 -11.58 4.40
CA LEU A 121 7.46 -11.03 3.87
C LEU A 121 7.19 -10.13 2.67
N HIS A 122 6.39 -10.60 1.72
CA HIS A 122 5.99 -9.83 0.56
C HIS A 122 5.22 -8.55 0.95
N ALA A 123 4.29 -8.64 1.89
CA ALA A 123 3.54 -7.49 2.40
C ALA A 123 4.46 -6.44 3.04
N ARG A 124 5.49 -6.88 3.80
CA ARG A 124 6.54 -6.02 4.33
C ARG A 124 7.28 -5.31 3.21
N ASP A 125 7.75 -6.04 2.20
CA ASP A 125 8.58 -5.50 1.12
C ASP A 125 7.81 -4.53 0.21
N ILE A 126 6.50 -4.65 0.16
CA ILE A 126 5.64 -3.65 -0.49
C ILE A 126 5.61 -2.32 0.29
N ALA A 127 5.55 -2.32 1.60
CA ALA A 127 5.17 -1.12 2.34
C ALA A 127 6.26 -0.57 3.26
N ALA A 128 7.08 -1.41 3.91
CA ALA A 128 8.10 -0.94 4.83
C ALA A 128 9.15 -0.01 4.16
N PRO A 129 9.61 -0.27 2.91
CA PRO A 129 10.49 0.66 2.22
C PRO A 129 9.90 2.06 2.07
N LEU A 130 8.59 2.17 1.79
CA LEU A 130 7.91 3.44 1.65
C LEU A 130 7.73 4.17 2.99
N LEU A 131 7.56 3.43 4.09
CA LEU A 131 7.58 4.01 5.44
C LEU A 131 8.95 4.58 5.76
N ALA A 132 10.04 3.87 5.45
CA ALA A 132 11.41 4.34 5.65
C ALA A 132 11.71 5.59 4.82
N LEU A 133 11.33 5.62 3.54
CA LEU A 133 11.43 6.81 2.67
C LEU A 133 10.64 7.99 3.24
N SER A 134 9.43 7.73 3.74
CA SER A 134 8.58 8.76 4.35
C SER A 134 9.21 9.32 5.63
N CYS A 135 9.82 8.47 6.46
CA CYS A 135 10.58 8.92 7.64
C CYS A 135 11.76 9.83 7.23
N GLN A 136 12.48 9.45 6.18
CA GLN A 136 13.59 10.28 5.67
C GLN A 136 13.12 11.64 5.15
N VAL A 137 12.00 11.70 4.43
CA VAL A 137 11.36 12.97 4.01
C VAL A 137 11.00 13.83 5.21
N LEU A 138 10.53 13.24 6.30
CA LEU A 138 10.19 13.94 7.55
C LEU A 138 11.42 14.35 8.38
N GLY A 139 12.62 13.87 8.05
CA GLY A 139 13.81 14.02 8.90
C GLY A 139 13.69 13.26 10.22
N ALA A 140 12.87 12.21 10.28
CA ALA A 140 12.62 11.39 11.44
C ALA A 140 13.38 10.05 11.36
N PRO A 141 13.82 9.48 12.50
CA PRO A 141 14.40 8.15 12.49
C PRO A 141 13.34 7.11 12.11
N VAL A 142 13.78 6.05 11.42
CA VAL A 142 12.92 4.89 11.13
C VAL A 142 12.70 4.12 12.42
N PRO A 143 11.44 3.96 12.89
CA PRO A 143 11.17 3.21 14.10
C PRO A 143 11.52 1.72 13.96
N PRO A 144 11.94 1.03 15.05
CA PRO A 144 12.21 -0.40 15.02
C PRO A 144 11.04 -1.26 14.50
N GLN A 145 9.80 -0.80 14.71
CA GLN A 145 8.57 -1.48 14.28
C GLN A 145 8.11 -1.11 12.86
N ALA A 146 9.00 -0.55 12.03
CA ALA A 146 8.64 -0.16 10.65
C ALA A 146 8.30 -1.38 9.78
N ASP A 147 8.97 -2.51 9.99
CA ASP A 147 8.73 -3.75 9.26
C ASP A 147 7.36 -4.34 9.61
N GLU A 148 7.00 -4.39 10.89
CA GLU A 148 5.67 -4.83 11.34
C GLU A 148 4.57 -3.90 10.83
N ALA A 149 4.81 -2.59 10.85
CA ALA A 149 3.89 -1.62 10.28
C ALA A 149 3.71 -1.83 8.76
N GLY A 150 4.81 -2.12 8.06
CA GLY A 150 4.81 -2.49 6.65
C GLY A 150 3.99 -3.74 6.38
N GLN A 151 4.12 -4.78 7.21
CA GLN A 151 3.29 -5.99 7.11
C GLN A 151 1.80 -5.67 7.26
N VAL A 152 1.42 -4.87 8.27
CA VAL A 152 0.01 -4.47 8.47
C VAL A 152 -0.53 -3.74 7.25
N LEU A 153 0.21 -2.76 6.71
CA LEU A 153 -0.19 -2.00 5.53
C LEU A 153 -0.31 -2.90 4.29
N GLY A 154 0.70 -3.73 4.06
CA GLY A 154 0.75 -4.62 2.90
C GLY A 154 -0.37 -5.67 2.95
N LEU A 155 -0.55 -6.37 4.09
CA LEU A 155 -1.62 -7.37 4.23
C LEU A 155 -3.00 -6.75 4.09
N ALA A 156 -3.28 -5.60 4.72
CA ALA A 156 -4.56 -4.91 4.55
C ALA A 156 -4.81 -4.51 3.08
N GLY A 157 -3.78 -4.05 2.37
CA GLY A 157 -3.84 -3.72 0.95
C GLY A 157 -4.10 -4.95 0.07
N LEU A 158 -3.43 -6.07 0.33
CA LEU A 158 -3.63 -7.34 -0.38
C LEU A 158 -5.03 -7.90 -0.16
N LEU A 159 -5.52 -7.92 1.08
CA LEU A 159 -6.88 -8.36 1.40
C LEU A 159 -7.94 -7.47 0.74
N ARG A 160 -7.74 -6.15 0.75
CA ARG A 160 -8.64 -5.20 0.08
C ARG A 160 -8.72 -5.43 -1.43
N THR A 161 -7.61 -5.86 -2.05
CA THR A 161 -7.52 -6.06 -3.50
C THR A 161 -7.61 -7.52 -3.92
N ALA A 162 -7.84 -8.45 -2.98
CA ALA A 162 -7.79 -9.90 -3.22
C ALA A 162 -8.67 -10.35 -4.41
N ILE A 163 -9.92 -9.87 -4.48
CA ILE A 163 -10.82 -10.19 -5.58
C ILE A 163 -10.35 -9.61 -6.92
N ALA A 164 -9.85 -8.37 -6.92
CA ALA A 164 -9.33 -7.74 -8.14
C ALA A 164 -8.08 -8.47 -8.65
N LEU A 165 -7.19 -8.87 -7.76
CA LEU A 165 -6.03 -9.69 -8.08
C LEU A 165 -6.44 -11.07 -8.59
N ALA A 166 -7.40 -11.73 -7.96
CA ALA A 166 -7.91 -13.03 -8.40
C ALA A 166 -8.52 -12.94 -9.82
N ARG A 167 -9.29 -11.91 -10.11
CA ARG A 167 -9.80 -11.64 -11.47
C ARG A 167 -8.72 -11.37 -12.50
N ALA A 168 -7.56 -10.88 -12.06
CA ALA A 168 -6.36 -10.74 -12.88
C ALA A 168 -5.49 -12.01 -12.90
N GLY A 169 -5.97 -13.14 -12.36
CA GLY A 169 -5.27 -14.42 -12.34
C GLY A 169 -4.24 -14.59 -11.22
N ARG A 170 -4.27 -13.74 -10.17
CA ARG A 170 -3.26 -13.73 -9.10
C ARG A 170 -3.86 -14.04 -7.74
N LEU A 171 -3.26 -15.01 -7.03
CA LEU A 171 -3.70 -15.39 -5.69
C LEU A 171 -2.92 -14.63 -4.63
N ALA A 172 -3.54 -13.60 -4.04
CA ALA A 172 -2.97 -12.80 -2.95
C ALA A 172 -3.27 -13.38 -1.55
N LEU A 173 -3.37 -14.70 -1.45
CA LEU A 173 -3.59 -15.47 -0.22
C LEU A 173 -2.59 -16.63 -0.16
N PRO A 174 -2.32 -17.21 1.05
CA PRO A 174 -1.43 -18.35 1.18
C PRO A 174 -1.94 -19.58 0.41
N ALA A 175 -1.11 -20.12 -0.49
CA ALA A 175 -1.52 -21.21 -1.39
C ALA A 175 -1.80 -22.51 -0.65
N ASP A 176 -1.01 -22.83 0.39
CA ASP A 176 -1.20 -23.97 1.26
C ASP A 176 -2.58 -23.92 1.96
N ALA A 177 -2.92 -22.77 2.56
CA ALA A 177 -4.17 -22.56 3.23
C ALA A 177 -5.37 -22.60 2.26
N CYS A 178 -5.23 -22.01 1.06
CA CYS A 178 -6.27 -22.06 0.02
C CYS A 178 -6.50 -23.49 -0.47
N SER A 179 -5.42 -24.25 -0.73
CA SER A 179 -5.49 -25.64 -1.16
C SER A 179 -6.12 -26.53 -0.09
N ALA A 180 -5.71 -26.37 1.17
CA ALA A 180 -6.30 -27.10 2.30
C ALA A 180 -7.79 -26.77 2.48
N ALA A 181 -8.19 -25.55 2.15
CA ALA A 181 -9.59 -25.11 2.20
C ALA A 181 -10.40 -25.45 0.92
N GLY A 182 -9.79 -26.08 -0.09
CA GLY A 182 -10.44 -26.56 -1.30
C GLY A 182 -10.78 -25.48 -2.32
N PHE A 183 -10.04 -24.37 -2.37
CA PHE A 183 -10.25 -23.35 -3.38
C PHE A 183 -8.94 -22.78 -3.94
N GLY A 184 -9.02 -22.17 -5.13
CA GLY A 184 -7.91 -21.50 -5.79
C GLY A 184 -8.32 -20.13 -6.36
N VAL A 185 -7.45 -19.57 -7.18
CA VAL A 185 -7.62 -18.22 -7.75
C VAL A 185 -8.95 -18.06 -8.49
N GLN A 186 -9.36 -19.06 -9.28
CA GLN A 186 -10.61 -18.98 -10.05
C GLN A 186 -11.85 -18.97 -9.15
N SER A 187 -11.89 -19.82 -8.12
CA SER A 187 -12.99 -19.84 -7.15
C SER A 187 -13.12 -18.51 -6.42
N LEU A 188 -11.98 -17.91 -6.05
CA LEU A 188 -11.94 -16.60 -5.41
C LEU A 188 -12.44 -15.49 -6.35
N ALA A 189 -12.01 -15.51 -7.62
CA ALA A 189 -12.43 -14.54 -8.64
C ALA A 189 -13.93 -14.55 -8.90
N GLU A 190 -14.53 -15.73 -8.84
CA GLU A 190 -15.96 -15.98 -9.08
C GLU A 190 -16.81 -15.85 -7.81
N GLY A 191 -16.23 -15.63 -6.64
CA GLY A 191 -16.93 -15.50 -5.37
C GLY A 191 -17.50 -16.83 -4.86
N ARG A 192 -16.93 -17.97 -5.26
CA ARG A 192 -17.29 -19.30 -4.77
C ARG A 192 -16.57 -19.64 -3.46
N ASN A 193 -17.07 -20.63 -2.72
CA ASN A 193 -16.48 -21.16 -1.47
C ASN A 193 -16.38 -20.11 -0.35
N GLY A 194 -17.40 -19.26 -0.18
CA GLY A 194 -17.37 -18.10 0.71
C GLY A 194 -16.90 -18.38 2.13
N GLU A 195 -17.39 -19.46 2.80
CA GLU A 195 -16.95 -19.82 4.16
C GLU A 195 -15.47 -20.25 4.21
N ALA A 196 -15.01 -21.02 3.21
CA ALA A 196 -13.60 -21.44 3.14
C ALA A 196 -12.69 -20.23 2.90
N VAL A 197 -13.08 -19.34 1.99
CA VAL A 197 -12.38 -18.08 1.73
C VAL A 197 -12.34 -17.22 2.99
N ALA A 198 -13.47 -17.07 3.70
CA ALA A 198 -13.54 -16.27 4.92
C ALA A 198 -12.55 -16.74 5.99
N ARG A 199 -12.43 -18.06 6.23
CA ARG A 199 -11.46 -18.61 7.18
C ARG A 199 -10.00 -18.28 6.83
N VAL A 200 -9.64 -18.38 5.55
CA VAL A 200 -8.28 -18.04 5.10
C VAL A 200 -8.03 -16.53 5.22
N VAL A 201 -9.00 -15.69 4.82
CA VAL A 201 -8.93 -14.23 4.97
C VAL A 201 -8.81 -13.82 6.44
N GLU A 202 -9.55 -14.48 7.36
CA GLU A 202 -9.46 -14.28 8.79
C GLU A 202 -8.04 -14.54 9.32
N SER A 203 -7.46 -15.68 8.97
CA SER A 203 -6.08 -16.03 9.34
C SER A 203 -5.06 -14.98 8.90
N VAL A 204 -5.18 -14.47 7.67
CA VAL A 204 -4.32 -13.40 7.15
C VAL A 204 -4.59 -12.07 7.86
N ALA A 205 -5.85 -11.75 8.16
CA ALA A 205 -6.23 -10.53 8.88
C ALA A 205 -5.71 -10.55 10.34
N ASP A 206 -5.73 -11.71 10.99
CA ASP A 206 -5.18 -11.89 12.34
C ASP A 206 -3.67 -11.68 12.37
N ALA A 207 -2.94 -12.14 11.34
CA ALA A 207 -1.52 -11.88 11.21
C ALA A 207 -1.17 -10.38 11.05
N ALA A 208 -2.14 -9.55 10.65
CA ALA A 208 -2.01 -8.09 10.58
C ALA A 208 -2.40 -7.36 11.88
N ARG A 209 -2.82 -8.06 12.95
CA ARG A 209 -3.20 -7.47 14.24
C ARG A 209 -1.97 -7.20 15.11
N VAL A 210 -1.09 -6.34 14.64
CA VAL A 210 0.11 -5.94 15.38
C VAL A 210 -0.07 -4.53 15.95
N ARG A 211 0.33 -4.33 17.21
CA ARG A 211 0.41 -3.00 17.81
C ARG A 211 1.71 -2.33 17.36
N VAL A 212 1.61 -1.13 16.82
CA VAL A 212 2.74 -0.33 16.40
C VAL A 212 2.74 0.96 17.20
N SER A 213 3.86 1.27 17.82
CA SER A 213 4.12 2.54 18.49
C SER A 213 5.20 3.28 17.74
N VAL A 214 4.99 4.56 17.46
CA VAL A 214 5.95 5.36 16.68
C VAL A 214 6.22 6.69 17.39
N PRO A 215 7.46 7.23 17.27
CA PRO A 215 7.76 8.57 17.73
C PRO A 215 6.90 9.61 17.03
N ARG A 216 6.54 10.68 17.74
CA ARG A 216 5.68 11.74 17.19
C ARG A 216 6.24 12.37 15.90
N ALA A 217 7.56 12.47 15.78
CA ALA A 217 8.21 12.99 14.57
C ALA A 217 7.97 12.11 13.33
N ALA A 218 7.85 10.79 13.50
CA ALA A 218 7.57 9.85 12.42
C ALA A 218 6.07 9.63 12.17
N LEU A 219 5.19 10.13 13.05
CA LEU A 219 3.75 9.87 13.00
C LEU A 219 3.10 10.10 11.63
N PRO A 220 3.39 11.19 10.88
CA PRO A 220 2.77 11.41 9.57
C PRO A 220 3.05 10.27 8.57
N ALA A 221 4.22 9.62 8.63
CA ALA A 221 4.54 8.46 7.80
C ALA A 221 3.68 7.23 8.14
N PHE A 222 3.25 7.10 9.39
CA PHE A 222 2.53 5.92 9.90
C PHE A 222 1.01 6.12 10.00
N LEU A 223 0.48 7.32 9.79
CA LEU A 223 -0.97 7.56 9.74
C LEU A 223 -1.74 6.63 8.77
N PRO A 224 -1.15 6.14 7.66
CA PRO A 224 -1.79 5.14 6.81
C PRO A 224 -2.19 3.83 7.49
N LEU A 225 -1.62 3.51 8.66
CA LEU A 225 -2.07 2.37 9.47
C LEU A 225 -3.53 2.51 9.93
N VAL A 226 -4.02 3.73 10.12
CA VAL A 226 -5.40 3.96 10.56
C VAL A 226 -6.42 3.48 9.53
N PRO A 227 -6.40 3.91 8.24
CA PRO A 227 -7.29 3.35 7.24
C PRO A 227 -7.01 1.86 6.95
N ALA A 228 -5.76 1.37 7.04
CA ALA A 228 -5.46 -0.05 6.91
C ALA A 228 -6.16 -0.89 7.98
N ARG A 229 -6.10 -0.47 9.24
CA ARG A 229 -6.83 -1.12 10.35
C ARG A 229 -8.35 -1.00 10.19
N SER A 230 -8.83 0.09 9.60
CA SER A 230 -10.25 0.23 9.27
C SER A 230 -10.69 -0.85 8.26
N VAL A 231 -9.87 -1.15 7.25
CA VAL A 231 -10.12 -2.25 6.30
C VAL A 231 -10.22 -3.59 7.03
N LEU A 232 -9.28 -3.91 7.90
CA LEU A 232 -9.31 -5.14 8.71
C LEU A 232 -10.55 -5.20 9.61
N GLY A 233 -10.94 -4.07 10.21
CA GLY A 233 -12.16 -3.96 11.01
C GLY A 233 -13.44 -4.12 10.19
N VAL A 234 -13.46 -3.66 8.94
CA VAL A 234 -14.59 -3.89 8.01
C VAL A 234 -14.68 -5.37 7.65
N LEU A 235 -13.55 -6.02 7.32
CA LEU A 235 -13.50 -7.46 7.05
C LEU A 235 -14.10 -8.25 8.22
N ALA A 236 -13.65 -8.01 9.44
CA ALA A 236 -14.18 -8.70 10.63
C ALA A 236 -15.71 -8.52 10.79
N ARG A 237 -16.22 -7.29 10.61
CA ARG A 237 -17.65 -7.01 10.68
C ARG A 237 -18.47 -7.61 9.54
N ARG A 238 -17.84 -7.95 8.42
CA ARG A 238 -18.46 -8.54 7.23
C ARG A 238 -18.16 -10.03 7.08
N GLY A 239 -17.80 -10.73 8.18
CA GLY A 239 -17.50 -12.15 8.17
C GLY A 239 -16.30 -12.52 7.31
N PHE A 240 -15.31 -11.63 7.21
CA PHE A 240 -14.09 -11.78 6.40
C PHE A 240 -14.34 -11.99 4.90
N ASP A 241 -15.44 -11.44 4.38
CA ASP A 241 -15.73 -11.43 2.95
C ASP A 241 -14.87 -10.40 2.21
N PRO A 242 -13.89 -10.83 1.38
CA PRO A 242 -13.04 -9.92 0.62
C PRO A 242 -13.76 -9.24 -0.55
N ALA A 243 -14.99 -9.68 -0.90
CA ALA A 243 -15.81 -9.04 -1.94
C ALA A 243 -16.67 -7.88 -1.39
N ALA A 244 -16.67 -7.65 -0.08
CA ALA A 244 -17.50 -6.62 0.52
C ALA A 244 -17.20 -5.22 -0.04
N ALA A 245 -18.18 -4.58 -0.68
CA ALA A 245 -18.04 -3.25 -1.28
C ALA A 245 -17.61 -2.17 -0.26
N ALA A 246 -17.91 -2.38 1.04
CA ALA A 246 -17.53 -1.50 2.13
C ALA A 246 -16.00 -1.36 2.31
N LEU A 247 -15.19 -2.29 1.79
CA LEU A 247 -13.71 -2.23 1.83
C LEU A 247 -13.15 -1.04 1.03
N TRP A 248 -13.90 -0.54 0.06
CA TRP A 248 -13.49 0.55 -0.82
C TRP A 248 -13.99 1.92 -0.36
N GLN A 249 -14.77 1.97 0.72
CA GLN A 249 -15.38 3.19 1.22
C GLN A 249 -14.57 3.77 2.38
N VAL A 250 -14.09 5.01 2.23
CA VAL A 250 -13.52 5.78 3.34
C VAL A 250 -14.66 6.43 4.12
N GLY A 251 -15.17 5.69 5.10
CA GLY A 251 -16.28 6.17 5.94
C GLY A 251 -15.87 7.35 6.82
N THR A 252 -16.88 8.08 7.34
CA THR A 252 -16.67 9.19 8.29
C THR A 252 -15.89 8.74 9.52
N GLY A 253 -16.14 7.53 10.02
CA GLY A 253 -15.40 6.96 11.16
C GLY A 253 -13.90 6.84 10.91
N THR A 254 -13.47 6.40 9.71
CA THR A 254 -12.05 6.34 9.35
C THR A 254 -11.43 7.73 9.30
N ARG A 255 -12.14 8.72 8.76
CA ARG A 255 -11.65 10.11 8.72
C ARG A 255 -11.46 10.69 10.11
N LEU A 256 -12.43 10.49 11.00
CA LEU A 256 -12.35 10.89 12.41
C LEU A 256 -11.21 10.18 13.15
N ALA A 257 -11.01 8.89 12.89
CA ALA A 257 -9.91 8.13 13.47
C ALA A 257 -8.53 8.66 13.02
N VAL A 258 -8.37 9.06 11.75
CA VAL A 258 -7.14 9.71 11.27
C VAL A 258 -6.91 11.04 11.97
N LEU A 259 -7.95 11.88 12.10
CA LEU A 259 -7.87 13.16 12.83
C LEU A 259 -7.46 12.93 14.28
N TRP A 260 -8.09 11.97 14.96
CA TRP A 260 -7.79 11.62 16.35
C TRP A 260 -6.36 11.11 16.52
N ALA A 261 -5.92 10.21 15.64
CA ALA A 261 -4.55 9.68 15.66
C ALA A 261 -3.51 10.79 15.43
N ALA A 262 -3.75 11.70 14.48
CA ALA A 262 -2.88 12.83 14.22
C ALA A 262 -2.79 13.78 15.42
N ALA A 263 -3.91 14.03 16.12
CA ALA A 263 -3.97 14.91 17.28
C ALA A 263 -3.30 14.29 18.52
N THR A 264 -3.57 13.00 18.78
CA THR A 264 -3.14 12.33 20.03
C THR A 264 -1.77 11.64 19.92
N GLY A 265 -1.30 11.33 18.70
CA GLY A 265 -0.11 10.51 18.46
C GLY A 265 -0.34 9.02 18.68
N ARG A 266 -1.59 8.56 18.80
CA ARG A 266 -1.94 7.15 19.00
C ARG A 266 -2.49 6.55 17.71
N LEU A 267 -1.84 5.46 17.27
CA LEU A 267 -2.23 4.71 16.05
C LEU A 267 -3.11 3.52 16.40
#